data_89856f68098c382a09363a266809ea57
#
_entry.id   89856f68098c382a09363a266809ea57
#
_cell.length_a   1.000
_cell.length_b   1.000
_cell.length_c   1.000
_cell.angle_alpha   90.00
_cell.angle_beta   90.00
_cell.angle_gamma   90.00
#
_symmetry.space_group_name_H-M   'P 1'
#
loop_
_entity.id
_entity.type
_entity.pdbx_description
1 polymer ?
#
loop_
_entity_poly.entity_id
_entity_poly.type
_entity_poly.pdbx_seq_one_letter_code
_entity_poly.pdbx_strand_id
1 'polypeptide(L)'
;MEFSRGCVRTCNFCDWVTSGGGFRTKTGQQVFTEVKYYYENFGVRNFYFNDALINGSIKEFNAFNELLLKYYTENNLPNRHLLYSGHFIIRGPDTGWKKSDIERMGKAGADNMVVGVETGSDHVRKSMNKGYTLADLDYNMEMFAKCDIKLYMLMMVGYPTETDNDFQQTLDLITRYQQYVASGNISGVNFGQTFVIEEGAPIFYHPEELELQGVDGKTPHDVFWINPKNSTLTYKERIKRRIAAQELANKLGYPIWRADGQLNWLMAKYQEIANGTYNEHKTRIQS
;
A
#
# COMPACT_ATOMS: atom_id res chain seq x y z
N MET A 1 -5.87 4.31 -16.73
CA MET A 1 -6.23 5.76 -16.78
C MET A 1 -5.44 6.53 -15.73
N GLU A 2 -5.53 7.85 -15.71
CA GLU A 2 -4.86 8.70 -14.74
C GLU A 2 -5.84 9.70 -14.15
N PHE A 3 -5.97 9.74 -12.82
CA PHE A 3 -6.76 10.70 -12.07
C PHE A 3 -5.87 11.82 -11.55
N SER A 4 -4.70 11.45 -10.98
CA SER A 4 -3.77 12.36 -10.33
C SER A 4 -2.31 12.01 -10.62
N ARG A 5 -1.39 12.92 -10.28
CA ARG A 5 0.06 12.71 -10.26
C ARG A 5 0.64 13.21 -8.96
N GLY A 6 1.69 12.54 -8.48
CA GLY A 6 2.30 12.82 -7.19
C GLY A 6 1.46 12.29 -6.03
N CYS A 7 1.84 12.62 -4.82
CA CYS A 7 1.17 12.17 -3.60
C CYS A 7 0.96 13.32 -2.63
N VAL A 8 -0.13 13.27 -1.85
CA VAL A 8 -0.42 14.24 -0.77
C VAL A 8 0.23 13.84 0.56
N ARG A 9 0.88 12.68 0.61
CA ARG A 9 1.59 12.16 1.79
C ARG A 9 3.08 12.41 1.64
N THR A 10 3.76 12.46 2.77
CA THR A 10 5.20 12.67 2.88
C THR A 10 5.85 11.52 3.64
N CYS A 11 5.51 10.29 3.25
CA CYS A 11 6.09 9.09 3.85
C CYS A 11 7.60 9.09 3.61
N ASN A 12 8.40 8.92 4.67
CA ASN A 12 9.85 9.08 4.58
C ASN A 12 10.58 7.96 3.81
N PHE A 13 9.91 6.85 3.55
CA PHE A 13 10.42 5.70 2.79
C PHE A 13 10.06 5.74 1.29
N CYS A 14 9.24 6.70 0.86
CA CYS A 14 8.64 6.69 -0.47
C CYS A 14 9.32 7.72 -1.39
N ASP A 15 9.77 7.28 -2.55
CA ASP A 15 10.38 8.12 -3.60
C ASP A 15 9.40 9.12 -4.23
N TRP A 16 8.10 8.83 -4.23
CA TRP A 16 7.07 9.75 -4.76
C TRP A 16 7.04 11.11 -4.08
N VAL A 17 7.63 11.25 -2.89
CA VAL A 17 7.77 12.53 -2.20
C VAL A 17 8.65 13.49 -3.01
N THR A 18 9.70 12.98 -3.62
CA THR A 18 10.66 13.76 -4.41
C THR A 18 10.42 13.66 -5.90
N SER A 19 10.19 12.45 -6.43
CA SER A 19 10.03 12.20 -7.87
C SER A 19 8.66 12.62 -8.42
N GLY A 20 7.63 12.66 -7.57
CA GLY A 20 6.26 12.97 -7.98
C GLY A 20 5.98 14.42 -8.40
N GLY A 21 6.90 15.36 -8.10
CA GLY A 21 6.81 16.76 -8.52
C GLY A 21 5.62 17.53 -7.95
N GLY A 22 5.16 17.18 -6.74
CA GLY A 22 3.99 17.73 -6.10
C GLY A 22 2.68 17.12 -6.57
N PHE A 23 1.64 17.22 -5.73
CA PHE A 23 0.34 16.63 -6.05
C PHE A 23 -0.45 17.49 -7.02
N ARG A 24 -0.93 16.87 -8.09
CA ARG A 24 -1.82 17.47 -9.10
C ARG A 24 -2.95 16.49 -9.41
N THR A 25 -4.16 16.97 -9.60
CA THR A 25 -5.33 16.12 -9.91
C THR A 25 -6.15 16.71 -11.04
N LYS A 26 -6.72 15.86 -11.87
CA LYS A 26 -7.84 16.22 -12.74
C LYS A 26 -9.07 16.54 -11.89
N THR A 27 -9.97 17.34 -12.44
CA THR A 27 -11.30 17.49 -11.82
C THR A 27 -12.11 16.19 -11.96
N GLY A 28 -13.03 15.95 -11.02
CA GLY A 28 -13.95 14.81 -11.13
C GLY A 28 -14.72 14.77 -12.44
N GLN A 29 -15.06 15.95 -12.98
CA GLN A 29 -15.70 16.10 -14.28
C GLN A 29 -14.83 15.64 -15.44
N GLN A 30 -13.54 15.97 -15.43
CA GLN A 30 -12.60 15.54 -16.49
C GLN A 30 -12.45 14.00 -16.49
N VAL A 31 -12.26 13.40 -15.32
CA VAL A 31 -12.14 11.94 -15.18
C VAL A 31 -13.44 11.25 -15.61
N PHE A 32 -14.59 11.77 -15.19
CA PHE A 32 -15.89 11.24 -15.62
C PHE A 32 -16.06 11.31 -17.12
N THR A 33 -15.68 12.41 -17.77
CA THR A 33 -15.77 12.57 -19.22
C THR A 33 -14.93 11.53 -19.97
N GLU A 34 -13.71 11.26 -19.50
CA GLU A 34 -12.85 10.21 -20.07
C GLU A 34 -13.44 8.80 -19.88
N VAL A 35 -13.93 8.47 -18.66
CA VAL A 35 -14.55 7.18 -18.36
C VAL A 35 -15.79 6.97 -19.23
N LYS A 36 -16.68 7.97 -19.31
CA LYS A 36 -17.86 7.96 -20.16
C LYS A 36 -17.51 7.74 -21.62
N TYR A 37 -16.50 8.44 -22.15
CA TYR A 37 -16.04 8.29 -23.52
C TYR A 37 -15.62 6.86 -23.84
N TYR A 38 -14.79 6.23 -22.98
CA TYR A 38 -14.37 4.85 -23.20
C TYR A 38 -15.50 3.84 -23.07
N TYR A 39 -16.45 4.09 -22.16
CA TYR A 39 -17.61 3.24 -22.04
C TYR A 39 -18.54 3.34 -23.26
N GLU A 40 -18.92 4.54 -23.67
CA GLU A 40 -19.89 4.75 -24.77
C GLU A 40 -19.33 4.36 -26.14
N ASN A 41 -18.05 4.56 -26.39
CA ASN A 41 -17.45 4.29 -27.71
C ASN A 41 -16.83 2.89 -27.82
N PHE A 42 -16.40 2.27 -26.71
CA PHE A 42 -15.66 1.01 -26.74
C PHE A 42 -16.24 -0.06 -25.81
N GLY A 43 -17.28 0.22 -25.06
CA GLY A 43 -17.91 -0.72 -24.12
C GLY A 43 -17.05 -1.08 -22.91
N VAL A 44 -16.03 -0.26 -22.59
CA VAL A 44 -15.12 -0.52 -21.44
C VAL A 44 -15.89 -0.34 -20.13
N ARG A 45 -15.89 -1.36 -19.28
CA ARG A 45 -16.59 -1.34 -17.98
C ARG A 45 -15.67 -1.40 -16.77
N ASN A 46 -14.41 -1.81 -16.95
CA ASN A 46 -13.45 -1.93 -15.87
C ASN A 46 -12.29 -0.97 -16.11
N PHE A 47 -12.04 -0.09 -15.16
CA PHE A 47 -11.02 0.95 -15.23
C PHE A 47 -9.98 0.75 -14.13
N TYR A 48 -8.72 0.78 -14.49
CA TYR A 48 -7.63 0.84 -13.51
C TYR A 48 -6.93 2.19 -13.61
N PHE A 49 -6.86 2.89 -12.47
CA PHE A 49 -6.13 4.14 -12.33
C PHE A 49 -4.71 3.86 -11.87
N ASN A 50 -3.75 4.20 -12.71
CA ASN A 50 -2.32 3.94 -12.47
C ASN A 50 -1.63 5.12 -11.76
N ASP A 51 -2.31 5.68 -10.78
CA ASP A 51 -1.86 6.81 -9.99
C ASP A 51 -1.16 6.34 -8.72
N ALA A 52 -0.36 7.22 -8.08
CA ALA A 52 0.12 6.98 -6.73
C ALA A 52 -1.05 6.92 -5.71
N LEU A 53 -2.15 7.62 -6.01
CA LEU A 53 -3.40 7.58 -5.25
C LEU A 53 -4.53 8.27 -6.02
N ILE A 54 -5.74 7.72 -5.97
CA ILE A 54 -6.92 8.28 -6.65
C ILE A 54 -7.73 9.24 -5.78
N ASN A 55 -7.61 9.14 -4.45
CA ASN A 55 -8.39 9.94 -3.49
C ASN A 55 -7.57 11.06 -2.83
N GLY A 56 -6.55 11.59 -3.50
CA GLY A 56 -5.73 12.69 -2.98
C GLY A 56 -6.54 13.96 -2.72
N SER A 57 -7.45 14.31 -3.64
CA SER A 57 -8.47 15.33 -3.45
C SER A 57 -9.81 14.68 -3.15
N ILE A 58 -10.29 14.78 -1.90
CA ILE A 58 -11.61 14.27 -1.49
C ILE A 58 -12.70 14.93 -2.34
N LYS A 59 -12.59 16.23 -2.59
CA LYS A 59 -13.56 16.99 -3.39
C LYS A 59 -13.70 16.42 -4.80
N GLU A 60 -12.60 16.27 -5.50
CA GLU A 60 -12.64 15.84 -6.91
C GLU A 60 -13.00 14.35 -7.04
N PHE A 61 -12.55 13.52 -6.08
CA PHE A 61 -12.92 12.12 -6.03
C PHE A 61 -14.42 11.92 -5.75
N ASN A 62 -15.00 12.72 -4.85
CA ASN A 62 -16.45 12.71 -4.60
C ASN A 62 -17.23 13.20 -5.80
N ALA A 63 -16.79 14.28 -6.46
CA ALA A 63 -17.44 14.80 -7.67
C ALA A 63 -17.48 13.74 -8.79
N PHE A 64 -16.38 12.99 -8.99
CA PHE A 64 -16.34 11.89 -9.94
C PHE A 64 -17.40 10.81 -9.61
N ASN A 65 -17.48 10.38 -8.36
CA ASN A 65 -18.44 9.38 -7.92
C ASN A 65 -19.89 9.87 -8.05
N GLU A 66 -20.17 11.12 -7.74
CA GLU A 66 -21.49 11.73 -7.90
C GLU A 66 -21.94 11.78 -9.38
N LEU A 67 -21.01 12.12 -10.28
CA LEU A 67 -21.26 12.13 -11.72
C LEU A 67 -21.54 10.73 -12.28
N LEU A 68 -20.85 9.70 -11.80
CA LEU A 68 -21.14 8.32 -12.16
C LEU A 68 -22.55 7.91 -11.72
N LEU A 69 -22.93 8.20 -10.46
CA LEU A 69 -24.25 7.87 -9.94
C LEU A 69 -25.37 8.62 -10.68
N LYS A 70 -25.15 9.89 -10.99
CA LYS A 70 -26.08 10.69 -11.81
C LYS A 70 -26.24 10.07 -13.19
N TYR A 71 -25.14 9.71 -13.85
CA TYR A 71 -25.15 9.04 -15.16
C TYR A 71 -25.91 7.72 -15.12
N TYR A 72 -25.74 6.90 -14.08
CA TYR A 72 -26.48 5.65 -13.94
C TYR A 72 -27.99 5.90 -13.82
N THR A 73 -28.39 6.88 -13.02
CA THR A 73 -29.82 7.23 -12.85
C THR A 73 -30.43 7.72 -14.16
N GLU A 74 -29.77 8.62 -14.88
CA GLU A 74 -30.25 9.20 -16.13
C GLU A 74 -30.37 8.18 -17.27
N ASN A 75 -29.57 7.10 -17.23
CA ASN A 75 -29.53 6.07 -18.25
C ASN A 75 -30.17 4.73 -17.82
N ASN A 76 -30.87 4.68 -16.68
CA ASN A 76 -31.47 3.47 -16.10
C ASN A 76 -30.45 2.33 -15.91
N LEU A 77 -29.23 2.66 -15.55
CA LEU A 77 -28.16 1.70 -15.29
C LEU A 77 -28.11 1.35 -13.78
N PRO A 78 -27.76 0.11 -13.41
CA PRO A 78 -27.61 -0.25 -12.01
C PRO A 78 -26.41 0.44 -11.38
N ASN A 79 -26.41 0.59 -10.06
CA ASN A 79 -25.23 0.94 -9.31
C ASN A 79 -24.08 -0.04 -9.64
N ARG A 80 -22.84 0.42 -9.59
CA ARG A 80 -21.66 -0.38 -9.96
C ARG A 80 -21.67 -0.89 -11.41
N HIS A 81 -22.38 -0.20 -12.31
CA HIS A 81 -22.39 -0.56 -13.72
C HIS A 81 -21.00 -0.48 -14.36
N LEU A 82 -20.21 0.51 -13.96
CA LEU A 82 -18.78 0.63 -14.27
C LEU A 82 -17.99 0.35 -13.00
N LEU A 83 -16.88 -0.37 -13.12
CA LEU A 83 -16.01 -0.68 -11.99
C LEU A 83 -14.68 0.06 -12.14
N TYR A 84 -14.13 0.51 -11.03
CA TYR A 84 -12.81 1.11 -11.01
C TYR A 84 -11.98 0.67 -9.83
N SER A 85 -10.68 0.60 -10.05
CA SER A 85 -9.66 0.20 -9.09
C SER A 85 -8.46 1.15 -9.16
N GLY A 86 -7.68 1.24 -8.11
CA GLY A 86 -6.46 2.05 -8.07
C GLY A 86 -5.86 2.14 -6.68
N HIS A 87 -4.73 2.81 -6.57
CA HIS A 87 -4.11 3.07 -5.27
C HIS A 87 -4.93 4.07 -4.46
N PHE A 88 -5.09 3.78 -3.20
CA PHE A 88 -5.96 4.51 -2.29
C PHE A 88 -5.27 4.77 -0.96
N ILE A 89 -5.40 5.97 -0.41
CA ILE A 89 -4.90 6.28 0.93
C ILE A 89 -6.02 6.19 1.96
N ILE A 90 -5.73 5.56 3.08
CA ILE A 90 -6.61 5.53 4.24
C ILE A 90 -6.72 6.93 4.82
N ARG A 91 -7.94 7.29 5.19
CA ARG A 91 -8.28 8.55 5.85
C ARG A 91 -9.21 8.28 7.01
N GLY A 92 -8.95 8.92 8.15
CA GLY A 92 -9.85 8.90 9.29
C GLY A 92 -11.02 9.87 9.14
N PRO A 93 -12.08 9.69 9.95
CA PRO A 93 -13.24 10.61 9.97
C PRO A 93 -12.86 12.06 10.22
N ASP A 94 -11.84 12.30 11.03
CA ASP A 94 -11.34 13.64 11.41
C ASP A 94 -10.68 14.40 10.25
N THR A 95 -10.37 13.72 9.15
CA THR A 95 -9.77 14.33 7.96
C THR A 95 -10.79 14.83 6.94
N GLY A 96 -12.07 14.83 7.29
CA GLY A 96 -13.18 15.17 6.38
C GLY A 96 -13.64 14.00 5.50
N TRP A 97 -13.09 12.81 5.69
CA TRP A 97 -13.51 11.58 5.02
C TRP A 97 -14.68 10.94 5.77
N LYS A 98 -15.87 10.97 5.17
CA LYS A 98 -17.12 10.58 5.82
C LYS A 98 -17.56 9.17 5.40
N LYS A 99 -18.36 8.54 6.25
CA LYS A 99 -19.05 7.29 5.93
C LYS A 99 -19.81 7.38 4.59
N SER A 100 -20.53 8.48 4.38
CA SER A 100 -21.27 8.73 3.14
C SER A 100 -20.39 8.78 1.88
N ASP A 101 -19.11 9.14 2.02
CA ASP A 101 -18.18 9.16 0.89
C ASP A 101 -17.79 7.74 0.48
N ILE A 102 -17.60 6.84 1.48
CA ILE A 102 -17.32 5.41 1.22
C ILE A 102 -18.55 4.73 0.63
N GLU A 103 -19.74 5.00 1.17
CA GLU A 103 -21.00 4.48 0.62
C GLU A 103 -21.24 4.95 -0.83
N ARG A 104 -20.92 6.21 -1.11
CA ARG A 104 -21.01 6.78 -2.46
C ARG A 104 -20.05 6.10 -3.42
N MET A 105 -18.76 5.97 -3.05
CA MET A 105 -17.80 5.33 -3.92
C MET A 105 -18.14 3.86 -4.20
N GLY A 106 -18.63 3.13 -3.19
CA GLY A 106 -19.09 1.75 -3.38
C GLY A 106 -20.22 1.65 -4.40
N LYS A 107 -21.27 2.47 -4.26
CA LYS A 107 -22.36 2.54 -5.23
C LYS A 107 -21.93 2.99 -6.63
N ALA A 108 -20.94 3.89 -6.70
CA ALA A 108 -20.39 4.39 -7.96
C ALA A 108 -19.55 3.36 -8.71
N GLY A 109 -19.03 2.32 -8.01
CA GLY A 109 -18.30 1.23 -8.64
C GLY A 109 -16.86 1.08 -8.21
N ALA A 110 -16.45 1.63 -7.05
CA ALA A 110 -15.19 1.28 -6.44
C ALA A 110 -15.13 -0.24 -6.21
N ASP A 111 -14.14 -0.91 -6.81
CA ASP A 111 -14.05 -2.38 -6.76
C ASP A 111 -12.88 -2.84 -5.90
N ASN A 112 -11.66 -2.53 -6.30
CA ASN A 112 -10.47 -3.01 -5.62
C ASN A 112 -9.50 -1.85 -5.32
N MET A 113 -9.37 -1.51 -4.04
CA MET A 113 -8.51 -0.43 -3.58
C MET A 113 -7.17 -0.99 -3.11
N VAL A 114 -6.10 -0.58 -3.79
CA VAL A 114 -4.72 -0.94 -3.41
C VAL A 114 -4.25 0.03 -2.34
N VAL A 115 -3.96 -0.48 -1.16
CA VAL A 115 -3.61 0.33 0.01
C VAL A 115 -2.26 -0.07 0.58
N GLY A 116 -1.37 0.91 0.75
CA GLY A 116 -0.18 0.74 1.58
C GLY A 116 -0.57 0.67 3.05
N VAL A 117 -0.84 -0.55 3.54
CA VAL A 117 -1.09 -0.82 4.97
C VAL A 117 0.21 -0.78 5.75
N GLU A 118 1.24 -1.32 5.18
CA GLU A 118 2.65 -1.44 5.59
C GLU A 118 2.83 -2.29 6.86
N THR A 119 2.21 -1.93 7.97
CA THR A 119 2.43 -2.52 9.30
C THR A 119 1.15 -2.54 10.13
N GLY A 120 1.08 -3.43 11.11
CA GLY A 120 0.06 -3.43 12.15
C GLY A 120 0.33 -2.47 13.31
N SER A 121 1.54 -1.88 13.37
CA SER A 121 1.97 -1.02 14.48
C SER A 121 1.77 0.47 14.19
N ASP A 122 1.09 1.18 15.09
CA ASP A 122 0.98 2.64 15.03
C ASP A 122 2.30 3.34 15.35
N HIS A 123 3.17 2.74 16.15
CA HIS A 123 4.53 3.24 16.39
C HIS A 123 5.32 3.29 15.08
N VAL A 124 5.38 2.20 14.34
CA VAL A 124 6.10 2.13 13.06
C VAL A 124 5.42 3.03 12.01
N ARG A 125 4.08 3.05 11.96
CA ARG A 125 3.30 3.89 11.03
C ARG A 125 3.57 5.38 11.26
N LYS A 126 3.67 5.79 12.53
CA LYS A 126 4.07 7.17 12.90
C LYS A 126 5.50 7.46 12.46
N SER A 127 6.44 6.54 12.69
CA SER A 127 7.83 6.69 12.26
C SER A 127 7.96 6.78 10.73
N MET A 128 7.11 6.09 9.99
CA MET A 128 7.01 6.18 8.52
C MET A 128 6.39 7.49 8.01
N ASN A 129 5.85 8.33 8.88
CA ASN A 129 5.04 9.49 8.51
C ASN A 129 3.84 9.12 7.60
N LYS A 130 3.18 8.00 7.91
CA LYS A 130 2.11 7.42 7.08
C LYS A 130 0.79 8.21 7.14
N GLY A 131 0.57 8.99 8.22
CA GLY A 131 -0.52 9.94 8.36
C GLY A 131 -1.92 9.34 8.52
N TYR A 132 -2.03 8.11 9.05
CA TYR A 132 -3.26 7.47 9.52
C TYR A 132 -2.95 6.45 10.62
N THR A 133 -3.94 6.10 11.43
CA THR A 133 -3.82 5.15 12.54
C THR A 133 -4.38 3.78 12.20
N LEU A 134 -4.11 2.78 13.05
CA LEU A 134 -4.74 1.46 12.92
C LEU A 134 -6.27 1.55 13.04
N ALA A 135 -6.78 2.43 13.91
CA ALA A 135 -8.21 2.67 14.04
C ALA A 135 -8.84 3.22 12.74
N ASP A 136 -8.12 4.11 12.03
CA ASP A 136 -8.57 4.59 10.71
C ASP A 136 -8.61 3.48 9.68
N LEU A 137 -7.62 2.57 9.71
CA LEU A 137 -7.60 1.40 8.82
C LEU A 137 -8.77 0.47 9.11
N ASP A 138 -9.01 0.14 10.39
CA ASP A 138 -10.12 -0.71 10.82
C ASP A 138 -11.47 -0.13 10.41
N TYR A 139 -11.66 1.19 10.60
CA TYR A 139 -12.86 1.90 10.16
C TYR A 139 -13.08 1.78 8.63
N ASN A 140 -12.04 2.03 7.84
CA ASN A 140 -12.16 1.93 6.39
C ASN A 140 -12.42 0.47 5.95
N MET A 141 -11.73 -0.51 6.55
CA MET A 141 -11.91 -1.93 6.22
C MET A 141 -13.35 -2.39 6.50
N GLU A 142 -13.91 -2.03 7.66
CA GLU A 142 -15.30 -2.33 7.99
C GLU A 142 -16.28 -1.72 6.99
N MET A 143 -16.05 -0.47 6.61
CA MET A 143 -16.89 0.23 5.64
C MET A 143 -16.72 -0.33 4.24
N PHE A 144 -15.51 -0.70 3.82
CA PHE A 144 -15.27 -1.34 2.52
C PHE A 144 -16.04 -2.66 2.43
N ALA A 145 -15.97 -3.49 3.48
CA ALA A 145 -16.71 -4.74 3.53
C ALA A 145 -18.23 -4.52 3.40
N LYS A 146 -18.79 -3.51 4.08
CA LYS A 146 -20.21 -3.15 3.98
C LYS A 146 -20.64 -2.63 2.60
N CYS A 147 -19.70 -2.07 1.86
CA CYS A 147 -19.96 -1.43 0.56
C CYS A 147 -19.49 -2.29 -0.64
N ASP A 148 -19.16 -3.56 -0.43
CA ASP A 148 -18.62 -4.47 -1.44
C ASP A 148 -17.39 -3.92 -2.17
N ILE A 149 -16.52 -3.25 -1.42
CA ILE A 149 -15.22 -2.75 -1.90
C ILE A 149 -14.16 -3.70 -1.39
N LYS A 150 -13.27 -4.15 -2.27
CA LYS A 150 -12.16 -5.02 -1.92
C LYS A 150 -10.92 -4.21 -1.56
N LEU A 151 -10.13 -4.74 -0.65
CA LEU A 151 -8.84 -4.22 -0.25
C LEU A 151 -7.72 -5.13 -0.77
N TYR A 152 -6.76 -4.57 -1.50
CA TYR A 152 -5.47 -5.20 -1.77
C TYR A 152 -4.41 -4.57 -0.87
N MET A 153 -3.81 -5.37 0.00
CA MET A 153 -2.90 -4.90 1.04
C MET A 153 -1.45 -4.90 0.54
N LEU A 154 -0.80 -3.74 0.56
CA LEU A 154 0.66 -3.67 0.46
C LEU A 154 1.22 -3.62 1.88
N MET A 155 2.13 -4.54 2.18
CA MET A 155 2.73 -4.71 3.50
C MET A 155 4.25 -4.54 3.41
N MET A 156 4.83 -4.07 4.49
CA MET A 156 6.27 -3.89 4.63
C MET A 156 6.73 -4.54 5.94
N VAL A 157 7.88 -5.18 5.92
CA VAL A 157 8.48 -5.81 7.11
C VAL A 157 9.93 -5.35 7.24
N GLY A 158 10.34 -5.10 8.47
CA GLY A 158 11.71 -4.74 8.79
C GLY A 158 12.02 -3.26 8.61
N TYR A 159 11.04 -2.39 8.83
CA TYR A 159 11.29 -0.94 8.88
C TYR A 159 12.23 -0.60 10.06
N PRO A 160 13.14 0.39 9.94
CA PRO A 160 14.22 0.62 10.91
C PRO A 160 13.82 0.70 12.39
N THR A 161 12.65 1.21 12.69
CA THR A 161 12.16 1.32 14.08
C THR A 161 11.29 0.13 14.53
N GLU A 162 11.08 -0.89 13.67
CA GLU A 162 10.24 -2.04 13.97
C GLU A 162 10.85 -2.92 15.05
N THR A 163 10.28 -2.93 16.25
CA THR A 163 10.62 -3.84 17.34
C THR A 163 9.95 -5.21 17.18
N ASP A 164 10.30 -6.18 18.04
CA ASP A 164 9.60 -7.48 18.07
C ASP A 164 8.11 -7.33 18.37
N ASN A 165 7.76 -6.41 19.26
CA ASN A 165 6.37 -6.12 19.60
C ASN A 165 5.62 -5.48 18.40
N ASP A 166 6.26 -4.60 17.64
CA ASP A 166 5.67 -4.01 16.44
C ASP A 166 5.43 -5.06 15.35
N PHE A 167 6.39 -5.97 15.19
CA PHE A 167 6.23 -7.08 14.27
C PHE A 167 5.10 -8.02 14.70
N GLN A 168 4.98 -8.31 16.00
CA GLN A 168 3.86 -9.09 16.53
C GLN A 168 2.52 -8.41 16.24
N GLN A 169 2.40 -7.09 16.41
CA GLN A 169 1.18 -6.36 16.04
C GLN A 169 0.84 -6.49 14.53
N THR A 170 1.86 -6.61 13.68
CA THR A 170 1.64 -6.88 12.24
C THR A 170 1.08 -8.29 12.02
N LEU A 171 1.58 -9.30 12.72
CA LEU A 171 1.03 -10.66 12.68
C LEU A 171 -0.40 -10.73 13.24
N ASP A 172 -0.66 -9.98 14.30
CA ASP A 172 -1.99 -9.87 14.91
C ASP A 172 -3.00 -9.21 13.95
N LEU A 173 -2.58 -8.17 13.22
CA LEU A 173 -3.40 -7.55 12.17
C LEU A 173 -3.76 -8.56 11.08
N ILE A 174 -2.77 -9.31 10.56
CA ILE A 174 -2.98 -10.35 9.54
C ILE A 174 -3.96 -11.40 10.08
N THR A 175 -3.80 -11.83 11.33
CA THR A 175 -4.70 -12.81 11.96
C THR A 175 -6.11 -12.26 12.09
N ARG A 176 -6.28 -11.05 12.58
CA ARG A 176 -7.58 -10.41 12.78
C ARG A 176 -8.33 -10.16 11.46
N TYR A 177 -7.62 -9.84 10.38
CA TYR A 177 -8.21 -9.57 9.08
C TYR A 177 -8.56 -10.83 8.28
N GLN A 178 -8.27 -12.03 8.79
CA GLN A 178 -8.68 -13.29 8.17
C GLN A 178 -10.20 -13.34 7.88
N GLN A 179 -11.03 -12.76 8.74
CA GLN A 179 -12.47 -12.67 8.50
C GLN A 179 -12.83 -12.00 7.18
N TYR A 180 -12.06 -10.99 6.76
CA TYR A 180 -12.26 -10.28 5.50
C TYR A 180 -11.68 -11.03 4.29
N VAL A 181 -10.72 -11.93 4.51
CA VAL A 181 -10.28 -12.88 3.48
C VAL A 181 -11.40 -13.88 3.23
N ALA A 182 -11.96 -14.46 4.29
CA ALA A 182 -13.06 -15.44 4.21
C ALA A 182 -14.31 -14.88 3.53
N SER A 183 -14.61 -13.58 3.74
CA SER A 183 -15.74 -12.90 3.09
C SER A 183 -15.44 -12.37 1.67
N GLY A 184 -14.19 -12.49 1.18
CA GLY A 184 -13.77 -12.00 -0.13
C GLY A 184 -13.50 -10.49 -0.21
N ASN A 185 -13.52 -9.77 0.91
CA ASN A 185 -13.26 -8.34 0.97
C ASN A 185 -11.76 -7.98 0.99
N ILE A 186 -10.88 -8.95 1.25
CA ILE A 186 -9.45 -8.82 0.95
C ILE A 186 -9.16 -9.60 -0.32
N SER A 187 -8.79 -8.88 -1.38
CA SER A 187 -8.49 -9.44 -2.70
C SER A 187 -7.08 -9.99 -2.80
N GLY A 188 -6.20 -9.59 -1.89
CA GLY A 188 -4.83 -10.08 -1.83
C GLY A 188 -3.94 -9.31 -0.90
N VAL A 189 -2.74 -9.85 -0.69
CA VAL A 189 -1.67 -9.22 0.07
C VAL A 189 -0.35 -9.34 -0.70
N ASN A 190 0.44 -8.27 -0.67
CA ASN A 190 1.81 -8.24 -1.16
C ASN A 190 2.73 -7.72 -0.06
N PHE A 191 3.69 -8.53 0.33
CA PHE A 191 4.68 -8.14 1.34
C PHE A 191 5.93 -7.48 0.71
N GLY A 192 6.06 -7.47 -0.61
CA GLY A 192 7.27 -7.01 -1.26
C GLY A 192 8.52 -7.80 -0.85
N GLN A 193 9.64 -7.12 -0.79
CA GLN A 193 10.88 -7.59 -0.13
C GLN A 193 10.88 -7.18 1.35
N THR A 194 11.99 -7.37 2.06
CA THR A 194 12.23 -6.65 3.32
C THR A 194 12.37 -5.17 3.01
N PHE A 195 12.23 -4.30 4.03
CA PHE A 195 12.43 -2.87 3.82
C PHE A 195 13.78 -2.57 3.17
N VAL A 196 13.74 -1.84 2.08
CA VAL A 196 14.90 -1.31 1.35
C VAL A 196 14.84 0.21 1.35
N ILE A 197 16.00 0.84 1.34
CA ILE A 197 16.10 2.30 1.18
C ILE A 197 16.17 2.60 -0.31
N GLU A 198 15.09 3.18 -0.82
CA GLU A 198 14.98 3.55 -2.23
C GLU A 198 15.59 4.91 -2.51
N GLU A 199 16.28 5.03 -3.65
CA GLU A 199 16.73 6.33 -4.14
C GLU A 199 15.52 7.25 -4.36
N GLY A 200 15.65 8.51 -3.93
CA GLY A 200 14.55 9.46 -4.00
C GLY A 200 13.66 9.52 -2.76
N ALA A 201 13.70 8.52 -1.89
CA ALA A 201 12.99 8.58 -0.62
C ALA A 201 13.69 9.56 0.36
N PRO A 202 12.96 10.30 1.22
CA PRO A 202 13.56 11.17 2.22
C PRO A 202 14.63 10.49 3.07
N ILE A 203 14.39 9.25 3.51
CA ILE A 203 15.33 8.46 4.33
C ILE A 203 16.64 8.14 3.59
N PHE A 204 16.65 8.15 2.26
CA PHE A 204 17.86 7.96 1.46
C PHE A 204 18.80 9.16 1.57
N TYR A 205 18.23 10.37 1.62
CA TYR A 205 19.00 11.62 1.73
C TYR A 205 19.25 12.04 3.18
N HIS A 206 18.40 11.59 4.11
CA HIS A 206 18.39 11.95 5.53
C HIS A 206 18.35 10.71 6.43
N PRO A 207 19.30 9.75 6.28
CA PRO A 207 19.33 8.54 7.08
C PRO A 207 19.57 8.83 8.58
N GLU A 208 20.16 9.99 8.90
CA GLU A 208 20.39 10.46 10.26
C GLU A 208 19.10 10.70 11.06
N GLU A 209 17.98 11.00 10.40
CA GLU A 209 16.67 11.16 11.08
C GLU A 209 16.20 9.88 11.79
N LEU A 210 16.62 8.71 11.28
CA LEU A 210 16.41 7.41 11.91
C LEU A 210 17.72 6.80 12.43
N GLU A 211 18.77 7.62 12.54
CA GLU A 211 20.10 7.22 13.03
C GLU A 211 20.69 6.00 12.32
N LEU A 212 20.42 5.87 11.01
CA LEU A 212 20.89 4.74 10.23
C LEU A 212 22.39 4.85 9.92
N GLN A 213 23.06 3.72 10.00
CA GLN A 213 24.46 3.55 9.59
C GLN A 213 24.55 2.65 8.37
N GLY A 214 25.62 2.79 7.59
CA GLY A 214 25.85 2.03 6.37
C GLY A 214 25.11 2.55 5.15
N VAL A 215 24.37 3.65 5.27
CA VAL A 215 23.70 4.33 4.15
C VAL A 215 24.65 5.39 3.62
N ASP A 216 25.07 5.26 2.37
CA ASP A 216 26.03 6.19 1.74
C ASP A 216 25.37 7.30 0.90
N GLY A 217 24.03 7.27 0.78
CA GLY A 217 23.27 8.21 -0.03
C GLY A 217 23.53 8.11 -1.55
N LYS A 218 24.16 7.01 -2.00
CA LYS A 218 24.55 6.79 -3.39
C LYS A 218 24.15 5.41 -3.90
N THR A 219 24.04 4.43 -3.01
CA THR A 219 23.66 3.06 -3.35
C THR A 219 22.14 2.93 -3.33
N PRO A 220 21.46 2.84 -4.49
CA PRO A 220 20.02 2.59 -4.54
C PRO A 220 19.70 1.19 -3.99
N HIS A 221 18.47 1.00 -3.51
CA HIS A 221 17.95 -0.28 -2.98
C HIS A 221 18.81 -0.85 -1.85
N ASP A 222 19.31 0.02 -0.94
CA ASP A 222 20.15 -0.43 0.16
C ASP A 222 19.37 -1.26 1.18
N VAL A 223 19.84 -2.48 1.40
CA VAL A 223 19.29 -3.44 2.37
C VAL A 223 20.22 -3.70 3.55
N PHE A 224 21.43 -3.16 3.53
CA PHE A 224 22.48 -3.44 4.53
C PHE A 224 22.62 -2.37 5.61
N TRP A 225 21.72 -1.42 5.63
CA TRP A 225 21.64 -0.42 6.68
C TRP A 225 21.49 -1.05 8.08
N ILE A 226 22.01 -0.37 9.08
CA ILE A 226 21.94 -0.75 10.49
C ILE A 226 21.31 0.39 11.27
N ASN A 227 20.38 0.06 12.18
CA ASN A 227 19.92 1.00 13.20
C ASN A 227 20.55 0.62 14.54
N PRO A 228 21.51 1.39 15.10
CA PRO A 228 22.17 1.08 16.37
C PRO A 228 21.21 0.97 17.56
N LYS A 229 20.10 1.72 17.54
CA LYS A 229 19.07 1.64 18.57
C LYS A 229 18.19 0.39 18.46
N ASN A 230 18.21 -0.28 17.31
CA ASN A 230 17.51 -1.52 17.04
C ASN A 230 18.46 -2.54 16.41
N SER A 231 19.58 -2.80 17.09
CA SER A 231 20.70 -3.61 16.59
C SER A 231 20.33 -5.08 16.33
N THR A 232 19.24 -5.57 16.90
CA THR A 232 18.72 -6.93 16.67
C THR A 232 18.04 -7.05 15.31
N LEU A 233 17.57 -5.95 14.71
CA LEU A 233 16.92 -5.92 13.41
C LEU A 233 17.92 -5.98 12.26
N THR A 234 18.77 -7.00 12.26
CA THR A 234 19.74 -7.27 11.19
C THR A 234 19.02 -7.62 9.88
N TYR A 235 19.72 -7.58 8.75
CA TYR A 235 19.16 -8.01 7.47
C TYR A 235 18.63 -9.46 7.52
N LYS A 236 19.35 -10.35 8.20
CA LYS A 236 18.92 -11.72 8.45
C LYS A 236 17.60 -11.78 9.21
N GLU A 237 17.47 -10.99 10.29
CA GLU A 237 16.22 -10.93 11.07
C GLU A 237 15.05 -10.39 10.25
N ARG A 238 15.28 -9.36 9.42
CA ARG A 238 14.25 -8.82 8.51
C ARG A 238 13.74 -9.84 7.53
N ILE A 239 14.63 -10.65 6.93
CA ILE A 239 14.24 -11.75 6.04
C ILE A 239 13.42 -12.78 6.81
N LYS A 240 13.84 -13.17 8.02
CA LYS A 240 13.11 -14.13 8.87
C LYS A 240 11.70 -13.64 9.18
N ARG A 241 11.54 -12.37 9.59
CA ARG A 241 10.22 -11.77 9.82
C ARG A 241 9.37 -11.74 8.55
N ARG A 242 9.97 -11.40 7.43
CA ARG A 242 9.28 -11.37 6.14
C ARG A 242 8.76 -12.76 5.74
N ILE A 243 9.54 -13.81 5.95
CA ILE A 243 9.13 -15.20 5.72
C ILE A 243 7.96 -15.55 6.64
N ALA A 244 8.11 -15.30 7.96
CA ALA A 244 7.08 -15.61 8.95
C ALA A 244 5.74 -14.93 8.65
N ALA A 245 5.75 -13.65 8.24
CA ALA A 245 4.54 -12.93 7.88
C ALA A 245 3.84 -13.56 6.65
N GLN A 246 4.60 -13.95 5.63
CA GLN A 246 4.02 -14.60 4.45
C GLN A 246 3.51 -16.01 4.74
N GLU A 247 4.23 -16.80 5.53
CA GLU A 247 3.78 -18.13 5.94
C GLU A 247 2.48 -18.06 6.75
N LEU A 248 2.36 -17.09 7.65
CA LEU A 248 1.12 -16.84 8.37
C LEU A 248 -0.02 -16.48 7.42
N ALA A 249 0.20 -15.55 6.50
CA ALA A 249 -0.81 -15.15 5.53
C ALA A 249 -1.24 -16.32 4.63
N ASN A 250 -0.29 -17.14 4.16
CA ASN A 250 -0.58 -18.38 3.41
C ASN A 250 -1.47 -19.32 4.24
N LYS A 251 -1.10 -19.58 5.49
CA LYS A 251 -1.85 -20.46 6.41
C LYS A 251 -3.28 -19.95 6.64
N LEU A 252 -3.48 -18.64 6.64
CA LEU A 252 -4.78 -18.00 6.85
C LEU A 252 -5.59 -17.82 5.56
N GLY A 253 -5.08 -18.30 4.42
CA GLY A 253 -5.79 -18.31 3.13
C GLY A 253 -5.77 -16.99 2.38
N TYR A 254 -4.86 -16.07 2.70
CA TYR A 254 -4.72 -14.82 1.94
C TYR A 254 -4.32 -15.12 0.49
N PRO A 255 -4.96 -14.53 -0.51
CA PRO A 255 -4.43 -14.53 -1.86
C PRO A 255 -3.12 -13.74 -1.91
N ILE A 256 -2.01 -14.42 -2.23
CA ILE A 256 -0.67 -13.80 -2.28
C ILE A 256 -0.18 -13.78 -3.71
N TRP A 257 0.13 -12.59 -4.22
CA TRP A 257 0.67 -12.44 -5.56
C TRP A 257 2.14 -12.89 -5.62
N ARG A 258 2.47 -13.81 -6.54
CA ARG A 258 3.81 -14.39 -6.72
C ARG A 258 4.35 -15.11 -5.47
N ALA A 259 3.46 -15.76 -4.70
CA ALA A 259 3.78 -16.35 -3.41
C ALA A 259 5.00 -17.27 -3.42
N ASP A 260 5.04 -18.23 -4.33
CA ASP A 260 6.02 -19.33 -4.25
C ASP A 260 7.43 -18.92 -4.68
N GLY A 261 7.58 -18.21 -5.78
CA GLY A 261 8.90 -17.83 -6.29
C GLY A 261 9.62 -16.84 -5.37
N GLN A 262 8.90 -15.87 -4.82
CA GLN A 262 9.48 -14.86 -3.93
C GLN A 262 9.84 -15.44 -2.55
N LEU A 263 8.99 -16.31 -2.02
CA LEU A 263 9.25 -16.97 -0.73
C LEU A 263 10.47 -17.91 -0.85
N ASN A 264 10.53 -18.73 -1.88
CA ASN A 264 11.66 -19.64 -2.11
C ASN A 264 12.97 -18.88 -2.28
N TRP A 265 12.97 -17.77 -3.00
CA TRP A 265 14.14 -16.91 -3.12
C TRP A 265 14.58 -16.32 -1.77
N LEU A 266 13.64 -15.83 -0.95
CA LEU A 266 13.94 -15.32 0.39
C LEU A 266 14.50 -16.40 1.32
N MET A 267 13.94 -17.61 1.27
CA MET A 267 14.40 -18.74 2.06
C MET A 267 15.82 -19.16 1.65
N ALA A 268 16.12 -19.23 0.35
CA ALA A 268 17.45 -19.50 -0.15
C ALA A 268 18.44 -18.43 0.34
N LYS A 269 18.10 -17.17 0.21
CA LYS A 269 18.91 -16.03 0.69
C LYS A 269 19.14 -16.06 2.20
N TYR A 270 18.10 -16.42 2.97
CA TYR A 270 18.24 -16.62 4.42
C TYR A 270 19.27 -17.71 4.76
N GLN A 271 19.25 -18.84 4.03
CA GLN A 271 20.20 -19.92 4.21
C GLN A 271 21.63 -19.50 3.85
N GLU A 272 21.83 -18.78 2.76
CA GLU A 272 23.15 -18.25 2.38
C GLU A 272 23.74 -17.36 3.47
N ILE A 273 22.91 -16.45 4.04
CA ILE A 273 23.34 -15.57 5.15
C ILE A 273 23.62 -16.39 6.41
N ALA A 274 22.77 -17.39 6.72
CA ALA A 274 22.94 -18.24 7.90
C ALA A 274 24.21 -19.07 7.84
N ASN A 275 24.60 -19.52 6.65
CA ASN A 275 25.80 -20.33 6.39
C ASN A 275 27.06 -19.49 6.18
N GLY A 276 26.97 -18.16 6.21
CA GLY A 276 28.09 -17.25 5.94
C GLY A 276 28.58 -17.28 4.48
N THR A 277 27.79 -17.82 3.55
CA THR A 277 28.11 -17.90 2.12
C THR A 277 27.59 -16.70 1.33
N TYR A 278 26.77 -15.85 1.94
CA TYR A 278 26.24 -14.65 1.33
C TYR A 278 27.33 -13.61 1.10
N ASN A 279 27.54 -13.21 -0.14
CA ASN A 279 28.56 -12.23 -0.50
C ASN A 279 27.90 -10.88 -0.81
N GLU A 280 27.97 -9.97 0.15
CA GLU A 280 27.39 -8.60 0.05
C GLU A 280 27.95 -7.82 -1.15
N HIS A 281 29.22 -8.03 -1.51
CA HIS A 281 29.86 -7.34 -2.64
C HIS A 281 29.31 -7.76 -4.00
N LYS A 282 28.82 -9.00 -4.17
CA LYS A 282 28.23 -9.46 -5.44
C LYS A 282 26.86 -8.85 -5.71
N THR A 283 26.11 -8.52 -4.67
CA THR A 283 24.77 -7.93 -4.82
C THR A 283 24.82 -6.44 -5.13
N ARG A 284 25.86 -5.74 -4.67
CA ARG A 284 26.08 -4.30 -5.00
C ARG A 284 26.54 -4.05 -6.44
N ILE A 285 26.96 -5.10 -7.18
CA ILE A 285 27.45 -4.97 -8.57
C ILE A 285 26.38 -5.40 -9.58
N GLN A 286 25.30 -6.07 -9.17
CA GLN A 286 24.24 -6.57 -10.06
C GLN A 286 22.92 -5.80 -9.96
N SER A 287 22.83 -4.79 -9.09
CA SER A 287 21.74 -3.82 -8.99
C SER A 287 22.17 -2.48 -9.61
#